data_de78a7f9d064a9ffc3b314b7d85dc021
#
_entry.id   de78a7f9d064a9ffc3b314b7d85dc021
#
_cell.length_a   1.000
_cell.length_b   1.000
_cell.length_c   1.000
_cell.angle_alpha   90.00
_cell.angle_beta   90.00
_cell.angle_gamma   90.00
#
_symmetry.space_group_name_H-M   'P 1'
#
loop_
_entity.id
_entity.type
_entity.pdbx_description
1 polymer ?
#
loop_
_entity_poly.entity_id
_entity_poly.type
_entity_poly.pdbx_seq_one_letter_code
_entity_poly.pdbx_strand_id
1 'polypeptide(L)'
;MILLTGATGTLGKPLLTRLTGAGEKVRVLVREPRRLGPQRVKVQIAIGNLADRHGFDKAMRGVDTLIHLGATTRDQARGSIQEVNGLATNRLLSAAKRAGVKRVVYVSSIGASPFSKSRFVRMQALSRDAILGSGLEPLVFDASIIYAPDDPWISLLRKLSRLPVLPVPGDGTSQFQPIWAEDAADALTSAILNDVTTPDRGLALVGPEVLTHDQILETALRNFGADKRLLHISPKWSRRLLYAQEAYLGPSALATWGEAQLMQLSSVTTRGAADMRELGVDPIRLADVLSPS
;
A
#
# COMPACT_ATOMS: atom_id res chain seq x y z
N MET A 1 4.20 -17.19 15.53
CA MET A 1 2.91 -16.46 15.31
C MET A 1 3.18 -15.13 14.64
N ILE A 2 2.41 -14.79 13.64
CA ILE A 2 2.52 -13.53 12.88
C ILE A 2 1.49 -12.52 13.40
N LEU A 3 1.90 -11.26 13.62
CA LEU A 3 0.96 -10.15 13.76
C LEU A 3 0.92 -9.38 12.44
N LEU A 4 -0.26 -9.29 11.83
CA LEU A 4 -0.50 -8.55 10.58
C LEU A 4 -1.32 -7.29 10.85
N THR A 5 -0.79 -6.14 10.49
CA THR A 5 -1.55 -4.87 10.41
C THR A 5 -1.90 -4.59 8.95
N GLY A 6 -3.01 -3.91 8.70
CA GLY A 6 -3.46 -3.63 7.34
C GLY A 6 -4.10 -4.82 6.62
N ALA A 7 -4.50 -5.87 7.32
CA ALA A 7 -5.10 -7.10 6.77
C ALA A 7 -6.36 -6.87 5.90
N THR A 8 -7.03 -5.74 6.02
CA THR A 8 -8.24 -5.40 5.24
C THR A 8 -7.95 -4.50 4.03
N GLY A 9 -6.67 -4.15 3.80
CA GLY A 9 -6.23 -3.36 2.66
C GLY A 9 -6.07 -4.16 1.37
N THR A 10 -5.75 -3.48 0.26
CA THR A 10 -5.57 -4.06 -1.07
C THR A 10 -4.57 -5.21 -1.08
N LEU A 11 -3.38 -5.03 -0.48
CA LEU A 11 -2.36 -6.08 -0.34
C LEU A 11 -2.64 -7.02 0.84
N GLY A 12 -3.21 -6.51 1.93
CA GLY A 12 -3.37 -7.28 3.17
C GLY A 12 -4.35 -8.44 3.06
N LYS A 13 -5.42 -8.30 2.27
CA LYS A 13 -6.41 -9.36 2.05
C LYS A 13 -5.81 -10.59 1.36
N PRO A 14 -5.18 -10.47 0.17
CA PRO A 14 -4.56 -11.62 -0.50
C PRO A 14 -3.42 -12.22 0.32
N LEU A 15 -2.59 -11.41 0.98
CA LEU A 15 -1.52 -11.91 1.84
C LEU A 15 -2.08 -12.73 3.02
N LEU A 16 -3.14 -12.23 3.69
CA LEU A 16 -3.78 -12.97 4.78
C LEU A 16 -4.30 -14.34 4.32
N THR A 17 -4.90 -14.39 3.14
CA THR A 17 -5.42 -15.64 2.55
C THR A 17 -4.29 -16.65 2.32
N ARG A 18 -3.15 -16.21 1.80
CA ARG A 18 -1.97 -17.06 1.55
C ARG A 18 -1.35 -17.57 2.84
N LEU A 19 -1.09 -16.69 3.79
CA LEU A 19 -0.49 -17.06 5.07
C LEU A 19 -1.37 -18.08 5.82
N THR A 20 -2.68 -17.84 5.88
CA THR A 20 -3.59 -18.80 6.51
C THR A 20 -3.74 -20.10 5.72
N GLY A 21 -3.64 -20.05 4.39
CA GLY A 21 -3.60 -21.21 3.51
C GLY A 21 -2.34 -22.06 3.69
N ALA A 22 -1.22 -21.44 3.97
CA ALA A 22 0.05 -22.10 4.31
C ALA A 22 0.09 -22.65 5.75
N GLY A 23 -0.97 -22.49 6.52
CA GLY A 23 -1.05 -22.99 7.91
C GLY A 23 -0.44 -22.07 8.96
N GLU A 24 -0.04 -20.84 8.58
CA GLU A 24 0.53 -19.89 9.51
C GLU A 24 -0.47 -19.41 10.56
N LYS A 25 -0.02 -19.31 11.80
CA LYS A 25 -0.82 -18.74 12.91
C LYS A 25 -0.76 -17.23 12.82
N VAL A 26 -1.84 -16.60 12.33
CA VAL A 26 -1.92 -15.16 12.13
C VAL A 26 -2.85 -14.51 13.15
N ARG A 27 -2.35 -13.44 13.77
CA ARG A 27 -3.16 -12.46 14.50
C ARG A 27 -3.27 -11.21 13.67
N VAL A 28 -4.46 -10.65 13.52
CA VAL A 28 -4.70 -9.42 12.79
C VAL A 28 -5.04 -8.27 13.72
N LEU A 29 -4.40 -7.11 13.53
CA LEU A 29 -4.79 -5.86 14.19
C LEU A 29 -5.77 -5.12 13.27
N VAL A 30 -7.02 -5.02 13.67
CA VAL A 30 -8.08 -4.40 12.87
C VAL A 30 -8.99 -3.51 13.70
N ARG A 31 -9.55 -2.48 13.06
CA ARG A 31 -10.57 -1.60 13.68
C ARG A 31 -11.95 -2.27 13.66
N GLU A 32 -12.26 -2.93 12.58
CA GLU A 32 -13.57 -3.53 12.29
C GLU A 32 -13.41 -4.98 11.84
N PRO A 33 -13.57 -5.96 12.74
CA PRO A 33 -13.39 -7.39 12.40
C PRO A 33 -14.30 -7.89 11.26
N ARG A 34 -15.47 -7.28 11.08
CA ARG A 34 -16.41 -7.64 9.99
C ARG A 34 -15.79 -7.49 8.60
N ARG A 35 -14.85 -6.57 8.42
CA ARG A 35 -14.16 -6.33 7.14
C ARG A 35 -13.19 -7.44 6.72
N LEU A 36 -12.90 -8.39 7.61
CA LEU A 36 -12.10 -9.58 7.29
C LEU A 36 -12.92 -10.64 6.51
N GLY A 37 -14.25 -10.50 6.48
CA GLY A 37 -15.10 -11.46 5.80
C GLY A 37 -14.90 -12.90 6.32
N PRO A 38 -14.82 -13.91 5.43
CA PRO A 38 -14.63 -15.32 5.80
C PRO A 38 -13.31 -15.59 6.54
N GLN A 39 -12.27 -14.78 6.35
CA GLN A 39 -10.98 -14.97 7.04
C GLN A 39 -11.07 -14.78 8.56
N ARG A 40 -12.13 -14.14 9.06
CA ARG A 40 -12.33 -13.88 10.49
C ARG A 40 -12.27 -15.15 11.36
N VAL A 41 -12.69 -16.28 10.86
CA VAL A 41 -12.71 -17.54 11.61
C VAL A 41 -11.37 -18.28 11.60
N LYS A 42 -10.45 -17.87 10.75
CA LYS A 42 -9.12 -18.49 10.58
C LYS A 42 -8.01 -17.79 11.34
N VAL A 43 -8.29 -16.66 11.98
CA VAL A 43 -7.27 -15.78 12.59
C VAL A 43 -7.61 -15.40 14.01
N GLN A 44 -6.58 -15.04 14.78
CA GLN A 44 -6.79 -14.33 16.04
C GLN A 44 -7.03 -12.84 15.77
N ILE A 45 -7.96 -12.24 16.48
CA ILE A 45 -8.30 -10.82 16.27
C ILE A 45 -7.85 -10.00 17.46
N ALA A 46 -7.02 -9.00 17.19
CA ALA A 46 -6.74 -7.89 18.09
C ALA A 46 -7.50 -6.65 17.57
N ILE A 47 -8.40 -6.12 18.39
CA ILE A 47 -9.12 -4.89 18.03
C ILE A 47 -8.27 -3.69 18.43
N GLY A 48 -8.00 -2.78 17.48
CA GLY A 48 -7.23 -1.57 17.72
C GLY A 48 -7.09 -0.72 16.46
N ASN A 49 -6.70 0.54 16.67
CA ASN A 49 -6.43 1.49 15.60
C ASN A 49 -4.93 1.85 15.64
N LEU A 50 -4.29 1.94 14.49
CA LEU A 50 -2.88 2.38 14.40
C LEU A 50 -2.66 3.80 14.93
N ALA A 51 -3.67 4.66 14.86
CA ALA A 51 -3.61 6.00 15.44
C ALA A 51 -3.74 6.03 16.97
N ASP A 52 -4.14 4.92 17.62
CA ASP A 52 -4.29 4.90 19.07
C ASP A 52 -2.95 5.13 19.78
N ARG A 53 -2.98 5.96 20.81
CA ARG A 53 -1.77 6.27 21.61
C ARG A 53 -1.41 5.17 22.59
N HIS A 54 -2.36 4.32 22.94
CA HIS A 54 -2.14 3.18 23.83
C HIS A 54 -1.46 2.04 23.08
N GLY A 55 -0.47 1.45 23.72
CA GLY A 55 0.46 0.54 23.09
C GLY A 55 -0.16 -0.76 22.57
N PHE A 56 0.57 -1.39 21.65
CA PHE A 56 0.19 -2.64 20.99
C PHE A 56 0.64 -3.89 21.77
N ASP A 57 1.03 -3.76 23.04
CA ASP A 57 1.65 -4.82 23.84
C ASP A 57 0.77 -6.08 23.93
N LYS A 58 -0.57 -5.92 24.10
CA LYS A 58 -1.48 -7.07 24.12
C LYS A 58 -1.52 -7.78 22.76
N ALA A 59 -1.48 -7.02 21.66
CA ALA A 59 -1.48 -7.59 20.31
C ALA A 59 -0.16 -8.32 19.99
N MET A 60 0.95 -7.90 20.60
CA MET A 60 2.29 -8.47 20.38
C MET A 60 2.59 -9.74 21.19
N ARG A 61 1.75 -10.13 22.15
CA ARG A 61 2.03 -11.31 22.99
C ARG A 61 2.17 -12.58 22.17
N GLY A 62 3.33 -13.26 22.28
CA GLY A 62 3.62 -14.51 21.56
C GLY A 62 3.79 -14.35 20.04
N VAL A 63 4.08 -13.12 19.59
CA VAL A 63 4.36 -12.82 18.18
C VAL A 63 5.87 -12.98 17.94
N ASP A 64 6.23 -13.69 16.88
CA ASP A 64 7.61 -13.85 16.42
C ASP A 64 7.92 -12.90 15.24
N THR A 65 6.91 -12.65 14.39
CA THR A 65 7.03 -11.81 13.20
C THR A 65 5.94 -10.75 13.15
N LEU A 66 6.34 -9.49 12.99
CA LEU A 66 5.44 -8.36 12.73
C LEU A 66 5.39 -8.07 11.22
N ILE A 67 4.21 -8.16 10.59
CA ILE A 67 3.99 -7.68 9.22
C ILE A 67 3.20 -6.38 9.29
N HIS A 68 3.85 -5.29 8.90
CA HIS A 68 3.27 -3.95 8.96
C HIS A 68 2.92 -3.41 7.57
N LEU A 69 1.65 -3.62 7.15
CA LEU A 69 1.08 -3.12 5.89
C LEU A 69 0.07 -1.99 6.13
N GLY A 70 -0.19 -1.64 7.38
CA GLY A 70 -1.18 -0.62 7.71
C GLY A 70 -0.69 0.78 7.38
N ALA A 71 -1.23 1.35 6.30
CA ALA A 71 -0.91 2.70 5.84
C ALA A 71 -2.16 3.45 5.37
N THR A 72 -2.07 4.77 5.23
CA THR A 72 -3.12 5.63 4.65
C THR A 72 -2.51 6.73 3.81
N THR A 73 -3.11 7.00 2.65
CA THR A 73 -2.72 8.09 1.74
C THR A 73 -3.42 9.41 2.06
N ARG A 74 -4.44 9.38 2.93
CA ARG A 74 -5.23 10.55 3.35
C ARG A 74 -5.45 10.58 4.85
N ASP A 75 -5.67 11.77 5.38
CA ASP A 75 -6.11 11.93 6.75
C ASP A 75 -7.50 11.30 6.94
N GLN A 76 -7.70 10.62 8.06
CA GLN A 76 -8.93 9.94 8.42
C GLN A 76 -9.57 10.65 9.62
N ALA A 77 -10.85 10.42 9.87
CA ALA A 77 -11.55 10.97 11.03
C ALA A 77 -10.86 10.64 12.37
N ARG A 78 -10.13 9.51 12.43
CA ARG A 78 -9.36 9.07 13.60
C ARG A 78 -7.94 8.68 13.15
N GLY A 79 -7.12 9.70 12.88
CA GLY A 79 -5.71 9.53 12.57
C GLY A 79 -5.25 10.21 11.29
N SER A 80 -4.26 11.06 11.43
CA SER A 80 -3.56 11.70 10.32
C SER A 80 -2.60 10.74 9.60
N ILE A 81 -2.13 11.13 8.42
CA ILE A 81 -1.07 10.40 7.69
C ILE A 81 0.15 10.19 8.60
N GLN A 82 0.54 11.21 9.38
CA GLN A 82 1.69 11.14 10.28
C GLN A 82 1.47 10.15 11.43
N GLU A 83 0.27 10.13 12.01
CA GLU A 83 -0.05 9.21 13.10
C GLU A 83 -0.11 7.77 12.65
N VAL A 84 -0.74 7.49 11.50
CA VAL A 84 -0.92 6.12 11.01
C VAL A 84 0.35 5.57 10.36
N ASN A 85 1.06 6.37 9.56
CA ASN A 85 2.21 5.85 8.80
C ASN A 85 3.55 6.06 9.51
N GLY A 86 3.68 7.02 10.43
CA GLY A 86 4.94 7.32 11.12
C GLY A 86 4.90 6.91 12.60
N LEU A 87 4.07 7.58 13.40
CA LEU A 87 4.04 7.34 14.85
C LEU A 87 3.60 5.92 15.20
N ALA A 88 2.67 5.34 14.43
CA ALA A 88 2.25 3.96 14.63
C ALA A 88 3.39 2.97 14.43
N THR A 89 4.22 3.17 13.39
CA THR A 89 5.39 2.32 13.14
C THR A 89 6.33 2.32 14.35
N ASN A 90 6.67 3.49 14.89
CA ASN A 90 7.55 3.58 16.08
C ASN A 90 6.94 2.91 17.31
N ARG A 91 5.62 3.05 17.53
CA ARG A 91 4.91 2.39 18.63
C ARG A 91 4.87 0.88 18.47
N LEU A 92 4.61 0.38 17.24
CA LEU A 92 4.64 -1.03 16.92
C LEU A 92 6.03 -1.63 17.15
N LEU A 93 7.09 -0.98 16.67
CA LEU A 93 8.48 -1.40 16.89
C LEU A 93 8.84 -1.44 18.38
N SER A 94 8.43 -0.43 19.14
CA SER A 94 8.66 -0.39 20.60
C SER A 94 7.94 -1.55 21.30
N ALA A 95 6.69 -1.84 20.93
CA ALA A 95 5.93 -2.96 21.50
C ALA A 95 6.52 -4.32 21.04
N ALA A 96 6.96 -4.42 19.78
CA ALA A 96 7.60 -5.62 19.23
C ALA A 96 8.91 -5.96 20.00
N LYS A 97 9.77 -4.97 20.24
CA LYS A 97 10.99 -5.15 21.04
C LYS A 97 10.69 -5.63 22.47
N ARG A 98 9.72 -5.01 23.15
CA ARG A 98 9.33 -5.44 24.50
C ARG A 98 8.77 -6.85 24.54
N ALA A 99 8.10 -7.29 23.46
CA ALA A 99 7.51 -8.63 23.35
C ALA A 99 8.49 -9.70 22.86
N GLY A 100 9.73 -9.33 22.49
CA GLY A 100 10.73 -10.27 21.96
C GLY A 100 10.45 -10.71 20.52
N VAL A 101 9.72 -9.90 19.73
CA VAL A 101 9.55 -10.14 18.29
C VAL A 101 10.91 -10.13 17.62
N LYS A 102 11.14 -11.09 16.72
CA LYS A 102 12.42 -11.26 16.05
C LYS A 102 12.48 -10.52 14.73
N ARG A 103 11.41 -10.59 13.95
CA ARG A 103 11.38 -10.17 12.55
C ARG A 103 10.31 -9.12 12.28
N VAL A 104 10.62 -8.17 11.42
CA VAL A 104 9.65 -7.17 10.92
C VAL A 104 9.64 -7.15 9.40
N VAL A 105 8.44 -7.27 8.82
CA VAL A 105 8.18 -7.17 7.39
C VAL A 105 7.45 -5.85 7.12
N TYR A 106 7.94 -5.09 6.16
CA TYR A 106 7.40 -3.77 5.84
C TYR A 106 7.35 -3.53 4.34
N VAL A 107 6.30 -2.86 3.89
CA VAL A 107 6.19 -2.39 2.51
C VAL A 107 6.27 -0.87 2.50
N SER A 108 7.36 -0.36 1.95
CA SER A 108 7.63 1.05 1.71
C SER A 108 7.25 1.43 0.26
N SER A 109 7.53 2.65 -0.15
CA SER A 109 7.34 3.10 -1.53
C SER A 109 8.67 3.29 -2.23
N ILE A 110 8.77 2.91 -3.51
CA ILE A 110 9.89 3.29 -4.36
C ILE A 110 10.02 4.82 -4.37
N GLY A 111 11.25 5.31 -4.21
CA GLY A 111 11.51 6.73 -4.13
C GLY A 111 11.12 7.39 -2.80
N ALA A 112 10.86 6.58 -1.76
CA ALA A 112 10.64 7.11 -0.41
C ALA A 112 11.82 8.01 0.01
N SER A 113 11.49 9.25 0.41
CA SER A 113 12.48 10.25 0.78
C SER A 113 11.96 11.14 1.90
N PRO A 114 12.76 11.42 2.95
CA PRO A 114 12.38 12.32 4.03
C PRO A 114 12.23 13.78 3.54
N PHE A 115 12.75 14.10 2.36
CA PHE A 115 12.67 15.43 1.74
C PHE A 115 11.52 15.56 0.73
N SER A 116 10.73 14.51 0.51
CA SER A 116 9.59 14.55 -0.42
C SER A 116 8.57 15.62 -0.03
N LYS A 117 7.97 16.28 -1.01
CA LYS A 117 6.84 17.20 -0.80
C LYS A 117 5.58 16.45 -0.33
N SER A 118 5.42 15.18 -0.69
CA SER A 118 4.31 14.34 -0.23
C SER A 118 4.50 13.92 1.22
N ARG A 119 3.49 14.20 2.07
CA ARG A 119 3.47 13.74 3.48
C ARG A 119 3.55 12.22 3.58
N PHE A 120 2.83 11.52 2.72
CA PHE A 120 2.83 10.05 2.68
C PHE A 120 4.23 9.51 2.40
N VAL A 121 4.88 9.95 1.31
CA VAL A 121 6.21 9.50 0.90
C VAL A 121 7.27 9.79 1.97
N ARG A 122 7.19 10.96 2.64
CA ARG A 122 8.07 11.26 3.79
C ARG A 122 7.88 10.27 4.94
N MET A 123 6.62 9.95 5.28
CA MET A 123 6.35 9.01 6.38
C MET A 123 6.81 7.59 6.02
N GLN A 124 6.68 7.18 4.75
CA GLN A 124 7.22 5.90 4.29
C GLN A 124 8.74 5.83 4.46
N ALA A 125 9.47 6.89 4.11
CA ALA A 125 10.91 6.97 4.33
C ALA A 125 11.29 6.86 5.81
N LEU A 126 10.67 7.69 6.65
CA LEU A 126 10.94 7.70 8.10
C LEU A 126 10.62 6.35 8.76
N SER A 127 9.54 5.71 8.34
CA SER A 127 9.17 4.37 8.85
C SER A 127 10.14 3.29 8.37
N ARG A 128 10.59 3.36 7.11
CA ARG A 128 11.61 2.47 6.57
C ARG A 128 12.91 2.58 7.37
N ASP A 129 13.38 3.80 7.61
CA ASP A 129 14.61 4.06 8.39
C ASP A 129 14.46 3.57 9.83
N ALA A 130 13.32 3.80 10.47
CA ALA A 130 13.04 3.30 11.81
C ALA A 130 13.05 1.77 11.89
N ILE A 131 12.56 1.08 10.86
CA ILE A 131 12.54 -0.38 10.78
C ILE A 131 13.95 -0.92 10.57
N LEU A 132 14.72 -0.36 9.64
CA LEU A 132 16.12 -0.77 9.40
C LEU A 132 16.99 -0.53 10.64
N GLY A 133 16.78 0.58 11.35
CA GLY A 133 17.47 0.89 12.62
C GLY A 133 16.88 0.22 13.86
N SER A 134 15.87 -0.64 13.72
CA SER A 134 15.16 -1.21 14.87
C SER A 134 15.94 -2.25 15.67
N GLY A 135 16.92 -2.90 15.06
CA GLY A 135 17.61 -4.07 15.64
C GLY A 135 16.81 -5.37 15.58
N LEU A 136 15.62 -5.37 14.93
CA LEU A 136 14.91 -6.58 14.51
C LEU A 136 15.44 -7.02 13.16
N GLU A 137 15.18 -8.26 12.74
CA GLU A 137 15.49 -8.74 11.40
C GLU A 137 14.53 -8.08 10.38
N PRO A 138 14.99 -7.14 9.55
CA PRO A 138 14.10 -6.44 8.64
C PRO A 138 13.92 -7.22 7.33
N LEU A 139 12.69 -7.30 6.84
CA LEU A 139 12.37 -7.63 5.46
C LEU A 139 11.59 -6.46 4.87
N VAL A 140 12.25 -5.67 4.04
CA VAL A 140 11.67 -4.45 3.47
C VAL A 140 11.42 -4.63 1.98
N PHE A 141 10.22 -4.26 1.55
CA PHE A 141 9.86 -4.14 0.14
C PHE A 141 9.67 -2.67 -0.22
N ASP A 142 10.17 -2.27 -1.37
CA ASP A 142 9.93 -0.96 -1.95
C ASP A 142 8.96 -1.12 -3.12
N ALA A 143 7.70 -0.71 -2.92
CA ALA A 143 6.62 -0.95 -3.87
C ALA A 143 6.37 0.25 -4.79
N SER A 144 5.99 -0.02 -6.03
CA SER A 144 5.29 0.90 -6.90
C SER A 144 3.79 0.92 -6.56
N ILE A 145 2.92 1.30 -7.48
CA ILE A 145 1.46 1.30 -7.24
C ILE A 145 0.99 -0.15 -7.13
N ILE A 146 0.46 -0.52 -5.97
CA ILE A 146 -0.23 -1.81 -5.77
C ILE A 146 -1.71 -1.60 -6.04
N TYR A 147 -2.28 -2.37 -6.96
CA TYR A 147 -3.68 -2.24 -7.36
C TYR A 147 -4.42 -3.59 -7.34
N ALA A 148 -5.73 -3.52 -7.28
CA ALA A 148 -6.64 -4.64 -7.50
C ALA A 148 -7.88 -4.16 -8.27
N PRO A 149 -8.57 -5.03 -9.04
CA PRO A 149 -9.75 -4.64 -9.82
C PRO A 149 -10.88 -4.00 -9.00
N ASP A 150 -10.97 -4.33 -7.71
CA ASP A 150 -11.97 -3.86 -6.75
C ASP A 150 -11.45 -2.84 -5.74
N ASP A 151 -10.20 -2.37 -5.88
CA ASP A 151 -9.63 -1.40 -4.95
C ASP A 151 -10.27 0.00 -5.08
N PRO A 152 -10.07 0.88 -4.08
CA PRO A 152 -10.66 2.22 -4.11
C PRO A 152 -10.21 3.08 -5.29
N TRP A 153 -8.96 2.91 -5.76
CA TRP A 153 -8.43 3.71 -6.86
C TRP A 153 -9.02 3.27 -8.20
N ILE A 154 -9.01 1.97 -8.51
CA ILE A 154 -9.65 1.43 -9.73
C ILE A 154 -11.16 1.70 -9.70
N SER A 155 -11.81 1.58 -8.54
CA SER A 155 -13.23 1.91 -8.36
C SER A 155 -13.51 3.40 -8.60
N LEU A 156 -12.61 4.30 -8.22
CA LEU A 156 -12.71 5.73 -8.52
C LEU A 156 -12.59 5.96 -10.03
N LEU A 157 -11.60 5.37 -10.69
CA LEU A 157 -11.43 5.48 -12.15
C LEU A 157 -12.68 4.99 -12.90
N ARG A 158 -13.27 3.88 -12.46
CA ARG A 158 -14.53 3.36 -13.03
C ARG A 158 -15.71 4.33 -12.85
N LYS A 159 -15.79 5.06 -11.75
CA LYS A 159 -16.79 6.12 -11.55
C LYS A 159 -16.51 7.31 -12.48
N LEU A 160 -15.26 7.74 -12.56
CA LEU A 160 -14.86 8.87 -13.39
C LEU A 160 -14.94 8.57 -14.89
N SER A 161 -14.87 7.30 -15.31
CA SER A 161 -15.05 6.90 -16.73
C SER A 161 -16.45 7.23 -17.29
N ARG A 162 -17.42 7.54 -16.42
CA ARG A 162 -18.76 8.01 -16.83
C ARG A 162 -18.80 9.49 -17.21
N LEU A 163 -17.77 10.25 -16.88
CA LEU A 163 -17.67 11.66 -17.27
C LEU A 163 -17.34 11.78 -18.77
N PRO A 164 -17.71 12.88 -19.43
CA PRO A 164 -17.36 13.10 -20.85
C PRO A 164 -15.86 13.22 -21.07
N VAL A 165 -15.11 13.72 -20.10
CA VAL A 165 -13.66 13.82 -20.08
C VAL A 165 -13.14 13.38 -18.72
N LEU A 166 -11.95 12.80 -18.66
CA LEU A 166 -11.30 12.40 -17.41
C LEU A 166 -10.33 13.50 -16.96
N PRO A 167 -10.57 14.18 -15.83
CA PRO A 167 -9.65 15.19 -15.31
C PRO A 167 -8.41 14.51 -14.72
N VAL A 168 -7.21 14.92 -15.18
CA VAL A 168 -5.91 14.39 -14.75
C VAL A 168 -5.12 15.51 -14.08
N PRO A 169 -4.80 15.40 -12.78
CA PRO A 169 -3.91 16.34 -12.11
C PRO A 169 -2.47 16.21 -12.62
N GLY A 170 -1.90 17.32 -13.13
CA GLY A 170 -0.54 17.33 -13.70
C GLY A 170 -0.53 17.08 -15.19
N ASP A 171 0.61 16.62 -15.71
CA ASP A 171 0.87 16.40 -17.13
C ASP A 171 0.76 14.92 -17.57
N GLY A 172 0.51 14.03 -16.63
CA GLY A 172 0.35 12.60 -16.89
C GLY A 172 1.63 11.83 -17.23
N THR A 173 2.80 12.49 -17.20
CA THR A 173 4.08 11.91 -17.64
C THR A 173 4.83 11.10 -16.59
N SER A 174 4.44 11.20 -15.32
CA SER A 174 5.06 10.45 -14.23
C SER A 174 4.96 8.94 -14.48
N GLN A 175 6.05 8.22 -14.21
CA GLN A 175 6.20 6.81 -14.54
C GLN A 175 6.02 5.91 -13.33
N PHE A 176 5.39 4.78 -13.54
CA PHE A 176 5.10 3.77 -12.54
C PHE A 176 5.31 2.36 -13.08
N GLN A 177 5.48 1.41 -12.18
CA GLN A 177 5.47 -0.03 -12.47
C GLN A 177 4.34 -0.69 -11.66
N PRO A 178 3.07 -0.52 -12.08
CA PRO A 178 1.92 -1.03 -11.32
C PRO A 178 2.01 -2.53 -11.11
N ILE A 179 1.79 -2.99 -9.87
CA ILE A 179 1.80 -4.41 -9.53
C ILE A 179 0.42 -4.84 -9.02
N TRP A 180 -0.04 -5.99 -9.52
CA TRP A 180 -1.26 -6.60 -9.00
C TRP A 180 -1.08 -7.08 -7.56
N ALA A 181 -2.08 -6.84 -6.73
CA ALA A 181 -2.02 -7.16 -5.31
C ALA A 181 -1.87 -8.66 -5.02
N GLU A 182 -2.35 -9.53 -5.93
CA GLU A 182 -2.16 -10.97 -5.80
C GLU A 182 -0.68 -11.35 -6.05
N ASP A 183 -0.05 -10.86 -7.12
CA ASP A 183 1.39 -11.09 -7.39
C ASP A 183 2.26 -10.54 -6.25
N ALA A 184 1.92 -9.34 -5.75
CA ALA A 184 2.59 -8.75 -4.61
C ALA A 184 2.47 -9.61 -3.36
N ALA A 185 1.30 -10.21 -3.12
CA ALA A 185 1.06 -11.11 -2.00
C ALA A 185 1.80 -12.45 -2.16
N ASP A 186 1.93 -12.97 -3.38
CA ASP A 186 2.73 -14.16 -3.67
C ASP A 186 4.20 -13.92 -3.33
N ALA A 187 4.77 -12.80 -3.79
CA ALA A 187 6.15 -12.43 -3.51
C ALA A 187 6.42 -12.25 -2.01
N LEU A 188 5.53 -11.54 -1.30
CA LEU A 188 5.64 -11.39 0.15
C LEU A 188 5.55 -12.74 0.86
N THR A 189 4.62 -13.60 0.46
CA THR A 189 4.45 -14.93 1.06
C THR A 189 5.69 -15.78 0.84
N SER A 190 6.20 -15.83 -0.39
CA SER A 190 7.45 -16.54 -0.72
C SER A 190 8.62 -16.06 0.16
N ALA A 191 8.82 -14.75 0.26
CA ALA A 191 9.92 -14.20 1.05
C ALA A 191 9.74 -14.43 2.57
N ILE A 192 8.52 -14.43 3.07
CA ILE A 192 8.24 -14.67 4.49
C ILE A 192 8.46 -16.14 4.84
N LEU A 193 7.95 -17.07 4.04
CA LEU A 193 8.03 -18.50 4.31
C LEU A 193 9.43 -19.08 4.08
N ASN A 194 10.23 -18.48 3.21
CA ASN A 194 11.61 -18.89 2.94
C ASN A 194 12.66 -18.09 3.73
N ASP A 195 12.24 -17.36 4.76
CA ASP A 195 13.11 -16.57 5.65
C ASP A 195 14.09 -15.63 4.92
N VAL A 196 13.64 -15.05 3.79
CA VAL A 196 14.46 -14.09 3.02
C VAL A 196 14.73 -12.85 3.87
N THR A 197 15.98 -12.39 3.89
CA THR A 197 16.40 -11.17 4.60
C THR A 197 16.85 -10.09 3.63
N THR A 198 16.72 -8.83 4.01
CA THR A 198 17.17 -7.68 3.21
C THR A 198 17.94 -6.70 4.08
N PRO A 199 19.20 -6.99 4.40
CA PRO A 199 19.95 -6.18 5.36
C PRO A 199 20.22 -4.74 4.87
N ASP A 200 20.48 -4.55 3.57
CA ASP A 200 21.01 -3.28 3.05
C ASP A 200 20.07 -2.54 2.09
N ARG A 201 19.09 -3.21 1.52
CA ARG A 201 18.16 -2.61 0.56
C ARG A 201 16.77 -3.26 0.62
N GLY A 202 15.74 -2.54 0.16
CA GLY A 202 14.43 -3.13 -0.07
C GLY A 202 14.40 -4.00 -1.33
N LEU A 203 13.57 -5.05 -1.33
CA LEU A 203 13.22 -5.80 -2.53
C LEU A 203 12.19 -5.01 -3.34
N ALA A 204 12.39 -4.90 -4.64
CA ALA A 204 11.44 -4.19 -5.50
C ALA A 204 10.15 -4.99 -5.67
N LEU A 205 9.03 -4.37 -5.30
CA LEU A 205 7.69 -4.94 -5.46
C LEU A 205 6.99 -4.20 -6.60
N VAL A 206 7.18 -4.69 -7.83
CA VAL A 206 6.82 -3.99 -9.06
C VAL A 206 6.23 -4.91 -10.12
N GLY A 207 5.36 -4.34 -10.96
CA GLY A 207 4.86 -5.02 -12.16
C GLY A 207 5.90 -5.08 -13.29
N PRO A 208 5.56 -5.77 -14.40
CA PRO A 208 6.49 -6.04 -15.50
C PRO A 208 6.73 -4.84 -16.41
N GLU A 209 5.88 -3.83 -16.38
CA GLU A 209 5.86 -2.72 -17.33
C GLU A 209 6.09 -1.37 -16.66
N VAL A 210 6.87 -0.50 -17.32
CA VAL A 210 6.95 0.92 -16.97
C VAL A 210 5.91 1.66 -17.78
N LEU A 211 4.93 2.26 -17.11
CA LEU A 211 3.83 2.98 -17.73
C LEU A 211 3.78 4.42 -17.20
N THR A 212 3.46 5.38 -18.07
CA THR A 212 3.12 6.72 -17.62
C THR A 212 1.76 6.73 -16.92
N HIS A 213 1.48 7.75 -16.12
CA HIS A 213 0.16 7.91 -15.49
C HIS A 213 -0.95 7.89 -16.54
N ASP A 214 -0.77 8.59 -17.67
CA ASP A 214 -1.74 8.58 -18.77
C ASP A 214 -1.95 7.19 -19.34
N GLN A 215 -0.89 6.42 -19.62
CA GLN A 215 -1.00 5.06 -20.12
C GLN A 215 -1.76 4.14 -19.17
N ILE A 216 -1.59 4.31 -17.85
CA ILE A 216 -2.35 3.56 -16.85
C ILE A 216 -3.84 3.92 -16.93
N LEU A 217 -4.16 5.22 -17.01
CA LEU A 217 -5.54 5.70 -17.12
C LEU A 217 -6.22 5.22 -18.40
N GLU A 218 -5.54 5.33 -19.54
CA GLU A 218 -6.03 4.87 -20.83
C GLU A 218 -6.26 3.35 -20.84
N THR A 219 -5.34 2.59 -20.24
CA THR A 219 -5.50 1.13 -20.10
C THR A 219 -6.73 0.79 -19.26
N ALA A 220 -6.90 1.45 -18.11
CA ALA A 220 -8.07 1.24 -17.27
C ALA A 220 -9.38 1.65 -17.98
N LEU A 221 -9.40 2.79 -18.67
CA LEU A 221 -10.57 3.26 -19.41
C LEU A 221 -10.98 2.27 -20.52
N ARG A 222 -10.02 1.79 -21.32
CA ARG A 222 -10.28 0.78 -22.36
C ARG A 222 -10.92 -0.49 -21.79
N ASN A 223 -10.42 -0.97 -20.66
CA ASN A 223 -10.98 -2.15 -19.99
C ASN A 223 -12.38 -1.89 -19.38
N PHE A 224 -12.74 -0.64 -19.11
CA PHE A 224 -14.11 -0.29 -18.73
C PHE A 224 -15.06 -0.07 -19.92
N GLY A 225 -14.60 -0.30 -21.16
CA GLY A 225 -15.34 -0.01 -22.39
C GLY A 225 -15.55 1.48 -22.61
N ALA A 226 -14.68 2.33 -22.07
CA ALA A 226 -14.77 3.78 -22.16
C ALA A 226 -13.58 4.35 -22.95
N ASP A 227 -13.87 5.04 -24.04
CA ASP A 227 -12.88 5.85 -24.77
C ASP A 227 -13.09 7.31 -24.38
N LYS A 228 -12.22 7.83 -23.51
CA LYS A 228 -12.35 9.19 -22.94
C LYS A 228 -11.08 9.99 -23.13
N ARG A 229 -11.28 11.26 -23.49
CA ARG A 229 -10.17 12.21 -23.56
C ARG A 229 -9.69 12.54 -22.14
N LEU A 230 -8.38 12.49 -21.96
CA LEU A 230 -7.71 12.97 -20.74
C LEU A 230 -7.64 14.51 -20.78
N LEU A 231 -8.07 15.17 -19.72
CA LEU A 231 -7.99 16.61 -19.54
C LEU A 231 -6.98 16.94 -18.44
N HIS A 232 -5.79 17.34 -18.84
CA HIS A 232 -4.72 17.72 -17.91
C HIS A 232 -5.01 19.05 -17.24
N ILE A 233 -5.07 19.04 -15.91
CA ILE A 233 -5.31 20.22 -15.08
C ILE A 233 -4.01 20.59 -14.38
N SER A 234 -3.56 21.84 -14.50
CA SER A 234 -2.34 22.28 -13.86
C SER A 234 -2.34 22.01 -12.34
N PRO A 235 -1.18 21.71 -11.73
CA PRO A 235 -1.11 21.38 -10.29
C PRO A 235 -1.69 22.48 -9.39
N LYS A 236 -1.59 23.75 -9.76
CA LYS A 236 -2.16 24.87 -9.01
C LYS A 236 -3.69 24.80 -8.94
N TRP A 237 -4.34 24.56 -10.08
CA TRP A 237 -5.79 24.45 -10.14
C TRP A 237 -6.30 23.15 -9.53
N SER A 238 -5.65 22.02 -9.81
CA SER A 238 -5.97 20.72 -9.19
C SER A 238 -5.93 20.82 -7.67
N ARG A 239 -4.89 21.46 -7.11
CA ARG A 239 -4.78 21.69 -5.67
C ARG A 239 -5.94 22.49 -5.10
N ARG A 240 -6.32 23.62 -5.76
CA ARG A 240 -7.42 24.46 -5.31
C ARG A 240 -8.75 23.71 -5.32
N LEU A 241 -9.02 22.98 -6.41
CA LEU A 241 -10.27 22.22 -6.57
C LEU A 241 -10.36 21.10 -5.53
N LEU A 242 -9.29 20.33 -5.35
CA LEU A 242 -9.27 19.21 -4.40
C LEU A 242 -9.38 19.71 -2.96
N TYR A 243 -8.68 20.78 -2.57
CA TYR A 243 -8.85 21.38 -1.24
C TYR A 243 -10.26 21.92 -0.99
N ALA A 244 -10.89 22.54 -1.98
CA ALA A 244 -12.27 22.98 -1.85
C ALA A 244 -13.22 21.77 -1.66
N GLN A 245 -13.01 20.69 -2.43
CA GLN A 245 -13.74 19.42 -2.27
C GLN A 245 -13.51 18.79 -0.90
N GLU A 246 -12.27 18.74 -0.43
CA GLU A 246 -11.93 18.21 0.89
C GLU A 246 -12.56 19.04 2.02
N ALA A 247 -12.55 20.35 1.90
CA ALA A 247 -13.17 21.25 2.89
C ALA A 247 -14.69 21.07 2.98
N TYR A 248 -15.35 20.81 1.84
CA TYR A 248 -16.80 20.63 1.78
C TYR A 248 -17.27 19.22 2.13
N LEU A 249 -16.58 18.18 1.62
CA LEU A 249 -16.97 16.77 1.78
C LEU A 249 -16.23 16.04 2.91
N GLY A 250 -15.18 16.64 3.46
CA GLY A 250 -14.36 16.02 4.51
C GLY A 250 -13.84 14.66 4.11
N PRO A 251 -13.96 13.65 4.99
CA PRO A 251 -13.49 12.27 4.71
C PRO A 251 -14.18 11.59 3.53
N SER A 252 -15.32 12.11 3.08
CA SER A 252 -16.09 11.60 1.92
C SER A 252 -15.62 12.17 0.59
N ALA A 253 -14.58 13.01 0.56
CA ALA A 253 -13.99 13.53 -0.67
C ALA A 253 -13.58 12.38 -1.61
N LEU A 254 -13.92 12.52 -2.91
CA LEU A 254 -13.63 11.48 -3.92
C LEU A 254 -12.14 11.25 -4.07
N ALA A 255 -11.36 12.34 -4.11
CA ALA A 255 -9.90 12.33 -4.14
C ALA A 255 -9.36 13.48 -3.30
N THR A 256 -8.15 13.36 -2.80
CA THR A 256 -7.46 14.40 -2.03
C THR A 256 -6.29 14.97 -2.82
N TRP A 257 -5.85 16.18 -2.46
CA TRP A 257 -4.63 16.74 -3.05
C TRP A 257 -3.40 15.84 -2.77
N GLY A 258 -3.32 15.23 -1.58
CA GLY A 258 -2.24 14.30 -1.24
C GLY A 258 -2.16 13.11 -2.19
N GLU A 259 -3.30 12.52 -2.55
CA GLU A 259 -3.38 11.40 -3.51
C GLU A 259 -3.03 11.84 -4.93
N ALA A 260 -3.57 12.99 -5.38
CA ALA A 260 -3.23 13.57 -6.68
C ALA A 260 -1.73 13.90 -6.79
N GLN A 261 -1.10 14.32 -5.68
CA GLN A 261 0.34 14.58 -5.63
C GLN A 261 1.16 13.29 -5.76
N LEU A 262 0.69 12.15 -5.25
CA LEU A 262 1.37 10.85 -5.43
C LEU A 262 1.44 10.47 -6.92
N MET A 263 0.40 10.77 -7.68
CA MET A 263 0.36 10.49 -9.13
C MET A 263 1.29 11.40 -9.96
N GLN A 264 1.95 12.38 -9.33
CA GLN A 264 2.95 13.26 -9.96
C GLN A 264 4.38 12.89 -9.54
N LEU A 265 4.57 11.80 -8.78
CA LEU A 265 5.86 11.32 -8.33
C LEU A 265 6.14 9.97 -8.97
N SER A 266 7.12 9.90 -9.87
CA SER A 266 7.51 8.62 -10.49
C SER A 266 7.94 7.60 -9.45
N SER A 267 7.53 6.34 -9.66
CA SER A 267 7.78 5.21 -8.78
C SER A 267 8.23 4.01 -9.61
N VAL A 268 9.46 4.09 -10.10
CA VAL A 268 10.09 3.07 -10.96
C VAL A 268 11.45 2.65 -10.42
N THR A 269 11.86 1.43 -10.73
CA THR A 269 13.19 0.91 -10.41
C THR A 269 13.91 0.45 -11.68
N THR A 270 15.22 0.64 -11.74
CA THR A 270 16.07 0.16 -12.85
C THR A 270 16.23 -1.36 -12.86
N ARG A 271 15.91 -2.04 -11.76
CA ARG A 271 15.97 -3.51 -11.65
C ARG A 271 14.77 -4.20 -12.34
N GLY A 272 13.74 -3.43 -12.71
CA GLY A 272 12.50 -4.02 -13.23
C GLY A 272 11.93 -5.04 -12.24
N ALA A 273 11.34 -6.12 -12.76
CA ALA A 273 10.75 -7.20 -11.97
C ALA A 273 11.75 -8.31 -11.55
N ALA A 274 13.07 -8.02 -11.51
CA ALA A 274 14.08 -9.05 -11.19
C ALA A 274 13.86 -9.62 -9.77
N ASP A 275 13.66 -8.76 -8.76
CA ASP A 275 13.45 -9.20 -7.38
C ASP A 275 12.16 -10.06 -7.26
N MET A 276 11.11 -9.76 -8.06
CA MET A 276 9.89 -10.56 -8.11
C MET A 276 10.16 -11.98 -8.63
N ARG A 277 10.93 -12.10 -9.72
CA ARG A 277 11.29 -13.40 -10.31
C ARG A 277 12.22 -14.20 -9.41
N GLU A 278 13.14 -13.54 -8.70
CA GLU A 278 13.97 -14.20 -7.66
C GLU A 278 13.11 -14.82 -6.54
N LEU A 279 11.94 -14.22 -6.25
CA LEU A 279 10.95 -14.75 -5.31
C LEU A 279 9.99 -15.78 -5.94
N GLY A 280 10.21 -16.16 -7.21
CA GLY A 280 9.39 -17.14 -7.93
C GLY A 280 8.09 -16.59 -8.50
N VAL A 281 7.95 -15.27 -8.64
CA VAL A 281 6.75 -14.61 -9.16
C VAL A 281 7.07 -13.90 -10.48
N ASP A 282 6.37 -14.25 -11.56
CA ASP A 282 6.39 -13.49 -12.80
C ASP A 282 5.14 -12.59 -12.85
N PRO A 283 5.29 -11.28 -12.63
CA PRO A 283 4.13 -10.41 -12.41
C PRO A 283 3.34 -10.18 -13.70
N ILE A 284 2.01 -10.11 -13.55
CA ILE A 284 1.04 -9.97 -14.65
C ILE A 284 0.89 -8.50 -15.05
N ARG A 285 0.67 -8.27 -16.36
CA ARG A 285 0.47 -6.93 -16.90
C ARG A 285 -0.83 -6.29 -16.43
N LEU A 286 -0.81 -4.95 -16.29
CA LEU A 286 -2.00 -4.19 -15.89
C LEU A 286 -3.21 -4.46 -16.81
N ALA A 287 -2.98 -4.51 -18.13
CA ALA A 287 -4.05 -4.74 -19.09
C ALA A 287 -4.72 -6.11 -18.92
N ASP A 288 -3.93 -7.15 -18.64
CA ASP A 288 -4.42 -8.52 -18.50
C ASP A 288 -5.25 -8.70 -17.21
N VAL A 289 -4.81 -8.07 -16.11
CA VAL A 289 -5.53 -8.10 -14.82
C VAL A 289 -6.87 -7.35 -14.88
N LEU A 290 -6.92 -6.22 -15.58
CA LEU A 290 -8.13 -5.39 -15.68
C LEU A 290 -9.08 -5.86 -16.79
N SER A 291 -8.68 -6.79 -17.66
CA SER A 291 -9.53 -7.32 -18.73
C SER A 291 -10.82 -7.91 -18.15
N PRO A 292 -11.98 -7.63 -18.75
CA PRO A 292 -13.22 -8.28 -18.35
C PRO A 292 -13.09 -9.80 -18.58
N SER A 293 -13.30 -10.57 -17.52
CA SER A 293 -13.38 -12.04 -17.54
C SER A 293 -14.65 -12.51 -18.22
#